data_943ca762590df16d14b1861a33fd1381
#
_entry.id   943ca762590df16d14b1861a33fd1381
#
_cell.length_a   1.000
_cell.length_b   1.000
_cell.length_c   1.000
_cell.angle_alpha   90.00
_cell.angle_beta   90.00
_cell.angle_gamma   90.00
#
_symmetry.space_group_name_H-M   'P 1'
#
loop_
_entity.id
_entity.type
_entity.pdbx_description
1 polymer ?
#
loop_
_entity_poly.entity_id
_entity_poly.type
_entity_poly.pdbx_seq_one_letter_code
_entity_poly.pdbx_strand_id
1 'polypeptide(L)'
;AYSSFSDLGAFTTLAPPTVQTLAVSPISQTAATLNAKPTLSGNDTANITFYWGDNDGSNSGSHNQWDHNFAVSGNHNSGDVISHAISGLTNGTTYYAVAKVTNSINANAYGSVVSFKAADRTFTKNSIPGLVLWLDALDVDGNGNPDSLGDGSSISAWIDKSNKGVTVNQTN
;
A
#
# COMPACT_ATOMS: atom_id res chain seq x y z
N ALA A 1 52.26 -36.69 26.15
CA ALA A 1 51.81 -35.29 26.17
C ALA A 1 50.48 -35.24 25.46
N TYR A 2 49.42 -34.93 26.20
CA TYR A 2 48.10 -34.70 25.63
C TYR A 2 48.04 -33.22 25.22
N SER A 3 47.87 -32.95 23.92
CA SER A 3 47.59 -31.59 23.46
C SER A 3 46.21 -31.20 23.93
N SER A 4 46.12 -30.13 24.69
CA SER A 4 44.83 -29.52 25.06
C SER A 4 44.13 -29.00 23.79
N PHE A 5 42.93 -29.51 23.54
CA PHE A 5 42.01 -28.90 22.56
C PHE A 5 41.47 -27.60 23.17
N SER A 6 42.20 -26.51 23.07
CA SER A 6 41.83 -25.23 23.63
C SER A 6 41.55 -24.21 22.54
N ASP A 7 40.84 -24.58 21.48
CA ASP A 7 40.31 -23.58 20.58
C ASP A 7 39.13 -24.12 19.76
N LEU A 8 38.10 -24.55 20.45
CA LEU A 8 36.80 -24.68 19.81
C LEU A 8 36.24 -23.26 19.74
N GLY A 9 36.38 -22.59 18.58
CA GLY A 9 35.79 -21.30 18.35
C GLY A 9 34.29 -21.28 18.71
N ALA A 10 33.81 -20.15 19.19
CA ALA A 10 32.41 -20.02 19.56
C ALA A 10 31.52 -20.33 18.36
N PHE A 11 30.63 -21.30 18.48
CA PHE A 11 29.60 -21.58 17.50
C PHE A 11 28.48 -20.56 17.70
N THR A 12 28.20 -19.77 16.68
CA THR A 12 26.98 -18.98 16.67
C THR A 12 25.89 -19.81 15.99
N THR A 13 24.91 -20.29 16.73
CA THR A 13 23.72 -20.90 16.14
C THR A 13 22.86 -19.81 15.53
N LEU A 14 22.50 -19.96 14.25
CA LEU A 14 21.55 -19.07 13.61
C LEU A 14 20.16 -19.29 14.20
N ALA A 15 19.56 -18.25 14.75
CA ALA A 15 18.17 -18.28 15.18
C ALA A 15 17.22 -18.08 13.97
N PRO A 16 15.96 -18.55 14.06
CA PRO A 16 14.97 -18.27 13.05
C PRO A 16 14.86 -16.74 12.79
N PRO A 17 14.74 -16.31 11.54
CA PRO A 17 14.60 -14.90 11.22
C PRO A 17 13.22 -14.39 11.63
N THR A 18 13.09 -13.07 11.80
CA THR A 18 11.81 -12.38 11.88
C THR A 18 11.77 -11.26 10.86
N VAL A 19 10.56 -10.82 10.49
CA VAL A 19 10.38 -9.68 9.60
C VAL A 19 9.21 -8.82 10.08
N GLN A 20 9.38 -7.52 9.99
CA GLN A 20 8.31 -6.57 10.15
C GLN A 20 7.83 -6.14 8.76
N THR A 21 6.56 -6.36 8.43
CA THR A 21 5.91 -5.67 7.32
C THR A 21 5.68 -4.23 7.76
N LEU A 22 6.28 -3.29 7.04
CA LEU A 22 6.20 -1.86 7.36
C LEU A 22 4.99 -1.24 6.67
N ALA A 23 4.65 0.00 7.06
CA ALA A 23 3.62 0.76 6.39
C ALA A 23 3.90 0.91 4.89
N VAL A 24 2.86 0.72 4.08
CA VAL A 24 2.91 0.93 2.63
C VAL A 24 2.96 2.43 2.35
N SER A 25 3.99 2.89 1.67
CA SER A 25 4.19 4.31 1.37
C SER A 25 5.34 4.51 0.37
N PRO A 26 5.21 5.37 -0.65
CA PRO A 26 4.01 6.16 -0.99
C PRO A 26 2.86 5.32 -1.56
N ILE A 27 1.64 5.87 -1.55
CA ILE A 27 0.45 5.30 -2.15
C ILE A 27 -0.13 6.29 -3.15
N SER A 28 -0.47 5.81 -4.34
CA SER A 28 -1.16 6.58 -5.38
C SER A 28 -2.48 5.90 -5.78
N GLN A 29 -3.13 6.38 -6.82
CA GLN A 29 -4.37 5.81 -7.34
C GLN A 29 -4.20 4.40 -7.91
N THR A 30 -3.02 4.10 -8.49
CA THR A 30 -2.77 2.85 -9.22
C THR A 30 -1.46 2.17 -8.85
N ALA A 31 -0.72 2.72 -7.87
CA ALA A 31 0.57 2.20 -7.46
C ALA A 31 0.83 2.44 -5.97
N ALA A 32 1.69 1.62 -5.37
CA ALA A 32 2.14 1.77 -4.00
C ALA A 32 3.55 1.19 -3.83
N THR A 33 4.20 1.47 -2.70
CA THR A 33 5.47 0.85 -2.34
C THR A 33 5.31 0.04 -1.06
N LEU A 34 5.55 -1.26 -1.16
CA LEU A 34 5.60 -2.19 -0.04
C LEU A 34 6.97 -2.08 0.63
N ASN A 35 7.00 -2.16 1.96
CA ASN A 35 8.23 -2.01 2.73
C ASN A 35 8.33 -3.10 3.80
N ALA A 36 9.54 -3.59 4.05
CA ALA A 36 9.81 -4.60 5.06
C ALA A 36 11.16 -4.38 5.73
N LYS A 37 11.30 -4.90 6.96
CA LYS A 37 12.54 -4.85 7.73
C LYS A 37 12.78 -6.21 8.39
N PRO A 38 13.80 -6.99 7.94
CA PRO A 38 14.17 -8.25 8.56
C PRO A 38 14.99 -8.02 9.84
N THR A 39 14.89 -8.99 10.76
CA THR A 39 15.80 -9.14 11.91
C THR A 39 16.40 -10.53 11.85
N LEU A 40 17.73 -10.58 11.78
CA LEU A 40 18.52 -11.79 11.60
C LEU A 40 19.52 -11.93 12.75
N SER A 41 19.93 -13.14 13.05
CA SER A 41 20.99 -13.42 14.05
C SER A 41 22.36 -13.53 13.39
N GLY A 42 23.38 -13.09 14.09
CA GLY A 42 24.76 -13.14 13.60
C GLY A 42 24.98 -12.27 12.35
N ASN A 43 25.81 -12.75 11.44
CA ASN A 43 26.05 -12.13 10.13
C ASN A 43 25.24 -12.82 9.02
N ASP A 44 24.06 -13.34 9.35
CA ASP A 44 23.19 -13.97 8.38
C ASP A 44 22.58 -12.96 7.42
N THR A 45 22.22 -13.43 6.23
CA THR A 45 21.50 -12.66 5.23
C THR A 45 20.21 -13.36 4.84
N ALA A 46 19.25 -12.63 4.32
CA ALA A 46 17.96 -13.18 3.96
C ALA A 46 17.43 -12.65 2.63
N ASN A 47 16.56 -13.45 2.04
CA ASN A 47 15.70 -13.05 0.94
C ASN A 47 14.36 -12.56 1.47
N ILE A 48 13.81 -11.53 0.86
CA ILE A 48 12.49 -11.00 1.17
C ILE A 48 11.54 -11.28 0.01
N THR A 49 10.35 -11.77 0.33
CA THR A 49 9.26 -11.92 -0.63
C THR A 49 8.05 -11.14 -0.12
N PHE A 50 7.52 -10.24 -0.94
CA PHE A 50 6.25 -9.58 -0.68
C PHE A 50 5.12 -10.36 -1.30
N TYR A 51 3.99 -10.42 -0.60
CA TYR A 51 2.71 -10.93 -1.06
C TYR A 51 1.67 -9.82 -0.90
N TRP A 52 0.76 -9.66 -1.87
CA TRP A 52 -0.32 -8.68 -1.78
C TRP A 52 -1.53 -9.09 -2.61
N GLY A 53 -2.69 -8.50 -2.30
CA GLY A 53 -3.95 -8.72 -3.00
C GLY A 53 -5.06 -7.83 -2.45
N ASP A 54 -6.24 -7.92 -3.03
CA ASP A 54 -7.45 -7.25 -2.55
C ASP A 54 -8.16 -8.03 -1.43
N ASN A 55 -7.69 -9.23 -1.11
CA ASN A 55 -8.10 -10.05 0.01
C ASN A 55 -6.98 -10.23 1.03
N ASP A 56 -7.32 -10.35 2.31
CA ASP A 56 -6.37 -10.74 3.36
C ASP A 56 -6.04 -12.22 3.21
N GLY A 57 -4.91 -12.51 2.60
CA GLY A 57 -4.39 -13.86 2.40
C GLY A 57 -3.77 -14.49 3.66
N SER A 58 -3.84 -13.82 4.80
CA SER A 58 -3.26 -14.18 6.09
C SER A 58 -1.71 -14.31 6.08
N ASN A 59 -1.10 -14.50 7.23
CA ASN A 59 0.33 -14.76 7.40
C ASN A 59 0.65 -16.24 7.73
N SER A 60 -0.30 -17.13 7.51
CA SER A 60 -0.22 -18.55 7.97
C SER A 60 0.47 -19.52 7.01
N GLY A 61 1.22 -19.02 6.02
CA GLY A 61 2.09 -19.84 5.17
C GLY A 61 1.44 -20.45 3.92
N SER A 62 0.15 -20.30 3.72
CA SER A 62 -0.53 -20.72 2.48
C SER A 62 -0.41 -19.60 1.43
N HIS A 63 0.59 -19.72 0.56
CA HIS A 63 0.84 -18.72 -0.50
C HIS A 63 -0.28 -18.60 -1.54
N ASN A 64 -1.17 -19.57 -1.62
CA ASN A 64 -2.24 -19.66 -2.61
C ASN A 64 -3.42 -18.73 -2.33
N GLN A 65 -3.38 -17.97 -1.24
CA GLN A 65 -4.43 -17.02 -0.85
C GLN A 65 -4.11 -15.58 -1.23
N TRP A 66 -2.91 -15.35 -1.79
CA TRP A 66 -2.47 -14.03 -2.23
C TRP A 66 -2.49 -13.95 -3.76
N ASP A 67 -3.03 -12.86 -4.30
CA ASP A 67 -3.17 -12.69 -5.75
C ASP A 67 -1.82 -12.51 -6.43
N HIS A 68 -0.88 -11.87 -5.72
CA HIS A 68 0.43 -11.51 -6.24
C HIS A 68 1.54 -11.79 -5.24
N ASN A 69 2.74 -12.04 -5.78
CA ASN A 69 3.96 -12.08 -4.99
C ASN A 69 5.16 -11.59 -5.80
N PHE A 70 6.19 -11.15 -5.10
CA PHE A 70 7.46 -10.76 -5.69
C PHE A 70 8.62 -11.01 -4.73
N ALA A 71 9.63 -11.77 -5.18
CA ALA A 71 10.86 -11.96 -4.44
C ALA A 71 11.86 -10.83 -4.81
N VAL A 72 12.28 -10.06 -3.81
CA VAL A 72 13.28 -9.02 -4.00
C VAL A 72 14.65 -9.68 -4.12
N SER A 73 15.33 -9.43 -5.24
CA SER A 73 16.65 -9.99 -5.51
C SER A 73 17.71 -9.45 -4.54
N GLY A 74 18.66 -10.30 -4.17
CA GLY A 74 19.80 -9.96 -3.34
C GLY A 74 19.69 -10.50 -1.91
N ASN A 75 20.82 -10.51 -1.21
CA ASN A 75 20.89 -10.85 0.20
C ASN A 75 20.80 -9.57 1.03
N HIS A 76 19.86 -9.53 1.93
CA HIS A 76 19.60 -8.36 2.78
C HIS A 76 20.10 -8.62 4.20
N ASN A 77 20.66 -7.60 4.82
CA ASN A 77 21.18 -7.68 6.19
C ASN A 77 20.08 -7.39 7.22
N SER A 78 20.35 -7.78 8.45
CA SER A 78 19.48 -7.44 9.58
C SER A 78 19.32 -5.92 9.70
N GLY A 79 18.07 -5.46 9.72
CA GLY A 79 17.73 -4.04 9.89
C GLY A 79 17.64 -3.23 8.59
N ASP A 80 17.99 -3.79 7.44
CA ASP A 80 17.79 -3.14 6.14
C ASP A 80 16.31 -2.86 5.90
N VAL A 81 16.00 -1.74 5.29
CA VAL A 81 14.64 -1.46 4.79
C VAL A 81 14.60 -1.85 3.31
N ILE A 82 13.82 -2.88 3.03
CA ILE A 82 13.63 -3.43 1.69
C ILE A 82 12.31 -2.93 1.15
N SER A 83 12.32 -2.39 -0.07
CA SER A 83 11.14 -1.82 -0.71
C SER A 83 10.88 -2.45 -2.07
N HIS A 84 9.59 -2.57 -2.42
CA HIS A 84 9.15 -3.02 -3.74
C HIS A 84 7.96 -2.18 -4.21
N ALA A 85 8.10 -1.55 -5.37
CA ALA A 85 7.03 -0.78 -6.00
C ALA A 85 6.06 -1.72 -6.71
N ILE A 86 4.77 -1.57 -6.45
CA ILE A 86 3.68 -2.29 -7.11
C ILE A 86 2.83 -1.33 -7.93
N SER A 87 2.20 -1.84 -8.99
CA SER A 87 1.33 -1.07 -9.88
C SER A 87 0.12 -1.90 -10.30
N GLY A 88 -0.80 -1.29 -11.05
CA GLY A 88 -2.03 -1.95 -11.48
C GLY A 88 -3.12 -1.99 -10.42
N LEU A 89 -3.00 -1.19 -9.36
CA LEU A 89 -4.03 -1.08 -8.33
C LEU A 89 -5.29 -0.39 -8.90
N THR A 90 -6.44 -0.81 -8.39
CA THR A 90 -7.72 -0.14 -8.64
C THR A 90 -7.91 0.97 -7.61
N ASN A 91 -8.11 2.19 -8.08
CA ASN A 91 -8.31 3.36 -7.20
C ASN A 91 -9.49 3.14 -6.23
N GLY A 92 -9.34 3.62 -5.02
CA GLY A 92 -10.34 3.49 -3.95
C GLY A 92 -10.46 2.09 -3.34
N THR A 93 -9.74 1.08 -3.87
CA THR A 93 -9.78 -0.30 -3.37
C THR A 93 -8.81 -0.48 -2.21
N THR A 94 -9.24 -1.24 -1.20
CA THR A 94 -8.37 -1.66 -0.09
C THR A 94 -7.60 -2.91 -0.49
N TYR A 95 -6.31 -2.87 -0.24
CA TYR A 95 -5.36 -3.97 -0.45
C TYR A 95 -4.71 -4.37 0.87
N TYR A 96 -4.20 -5.57 0.88
CA TYR A 96 -3.47 -6.16 1.99
C TYR A 96 -2.10 -6.59 1.51
N ALA A 97 -1.11 -6.55 2.39
CA ALA A 97 0.24 -7.00 2.07
C ALA A 97 0.92 -7.62 3.28
N VAL A 98 1.84 -8.55 3.01
CA VAL A 98 2.70 -9.17 4.01
C VAL A 98 4.08 -9.42 3.43
N ALA A 99 5.10 -9.28 4.26
CA ALA A 99 6.47 -9.67 3.92
C ALA A 99 6.79 -11.03 4.51
N LYS A 100 7.50 -11.86 3.75
CA LYS A 100 8.14 -13.10 4.18
C LYS A 100 9.65 -12.90 4.14
N VAL A 101 10.33 -13.35 5.17
CA VAL A 101 11.79 -13.48 5.22
C VAL A 101 12.17 -14.95 5.12
N THR A 102 13.25 -15.26 4.39
CA THR A 102 13.87 -16.59 4.35
C THR A 102 15.37 -16.42 4.47
N ASN A 103 15.99 -17.00 5.50
CA ASN A 103 17.41 -16.87 5.77
C ASN A 103 18.25 -17.95 5.06
N SER A 104 19.57 -17.93 5.27
CA SER A 104 20.53 -18.83 4.60
C SER A 104 20.33 -20.34 4.91
N ILE A 105 19.71 -20.67 6.06
CA ILE A 105 19.38 -22.05 6.45
C ILE A 105 17.95 -22.46 6.06
N ASN A 106 17.30 -21.70 5.17
CA ASN A 106 15.90 -21.87 4.74
C ASN A 106 14.85 -21.80 5.86
N ALA A 107 15.20 -21.26 7.03
CA ALA A 107 14.21 -20.89 8.03
C ALA A 107 13.46 -19.62 7.55
N ASN A 108 12.15 -19.60 7.73
CA ASN A 108 11.33 -18.49 7.24
C ASN A 108 10.33 -18.03 8.29
N ALA A 109 9.91 -16.78 8.16
CA ALA A 109 8.85 -16.17 8.96
C ALA A 109 8.09 -15.14 8.13
N TYR A 110 6.86 -14.85 8.57
CA TYR A 110 6.01 -13.81 8.01
C TYR A 110 5.86 -12.66 9.01
N GLY A 111 5.80 -11.45 8.50
CA GLY A 111 5.40 -10.27 9.27
C GLY A 111 3.88 -10.25 9.54
N SER A 112 3.42 -9.20 10.19
CA SER A 112 1.99 -8.93 10.29
C SER A 112 1.44 -8.47 8.94
N VAL A 113 0.20 -8.83 8.64
CA VAL A 113 -0.50 -8.28 7.48
C VAL A 113 -0.77 -6.79 7.73
N VAL A 114 -0.52 -5.97 6.74
CA VAL A 114 -0.87 -4.55 6.72
C VAL A 114 -1.91 -4.31 5.65
N SER A 115 -2.88 -3.42 5.91
CA SER A 115 -3.84 -2.97 4.91
C SER A 115 -3.52 -1.55 4.46
N PHE A 116 -3.83 -1.23 3.21
CA PHE A 116 -3.72 0.11 2.65
C PHE A 116 -4.81 0.33 1.61
N LYS A 117 -5.23 1.56 1.41
CA LYS A 117 -6.20 1.92 0.40
C LYS A 117 -5.50 2.65 -0.75
N ALA A 118 -5.63 2.16 -1.98
CA ALA A 118 -5.24 2.92 -3.17
C ALA A 118 -6.02 4.24 -3.18
N ALA A 119 -5.33 5.34 -3.50
CA ALA A 119 -5.95 6.66 -3.43
C ALA A 119 -7.22 6.73 -4.29
N ASP A 120 -8.22 7.42 -3.78
CA ASP A 120 -9.45 7.65 -4.52
C ASP A 120 -9.16 8.50 -5.76
N ARG A 121 -9.96 8.30 -6.80
CA ARG A 121 -9.87 9.11 -7.99
C ARG A 121 -10.36 10.53 -7.68
N THR A 122 -9.45 11.48 -7.71
CA THR A 122 -9.82 12.89 -7.64
C THR A 122 -10.22 13.38 -9.03
N PHE A 123 -11.45 13.86 -9.15
CA PHE A 123 -11.91 14.55 -10.34
C PHE A 123 -11.73 16.06 -10.11
N THR A 124 -11.10 16.73 -11.04
CA THR A 124 -11.07 18.18 -11.11
C THR A 124 -11.68 18.62 -12.44
N LYS A 125 -12.18 19.84 -12.51
CA LYS A 125 -12.77 20.38 -13.74
C LYS A 125 -11.87 20.24 -14.97
N ASN A 126 -10.56 20.20 -14.77
CA ASN A 126 -9.56 20.10 -15.85
C ASN A 126 -9.15 18.65 -16.16
N SER A 127 -9.58 17.66 -15.36
CA SER A 127 -9.20 16.25 -15.54
C SER A 127 -10.03 15.52 -16.61
N ILE A 128 -11.11 16.13 -17.10
CA ILE A 128 -12.00 15.55 -18.10
C ILE A 128 -11.93 16.41 -19.37
N PRO A 129 -11.23 15.94 -20.41
CA PRO A 129 -11.20 16.68 -21.69
C PRO A 129 -12.60 16.84 -22.26
N GLY A 130 -12.93 18.07 -22.71
CA GLY A 130 -14.24 18.35 -23.31
C GLY A 130 -15.39 18.48 -22.32
N LEU A 131 -15.14 18.54 -21.02
CA LEU A 131 -16.18 18.81 -20.02
C LEU A 131 -16.83 20.16 -20.29
N VAL A 132 -18.14 20.15 -20.57
CA VAL A 132 -18.92 21.36 -20.88
C VAL A 132 -19.86 21.76 -19.74
N LEU A 133 -20.13 20.83 -18.82
CA LEU A 133 -21.00 21.05 -17.67
C LEU A 133 -20.49 20.25 -16.47
N TRP A 134 -20.31 20.89 -15.34
CA TRP A 134 -20.01 20.27 -14.06
C TRP A 134 -20.86 20.89 -12.96
N LEU A 135 -21.83 20.14 -12.49
CA LEU A 135 -22.68 20.50 -11.36
C LEU A 135 -22.16 19.81 -10.09
N ASP A 136 -22.02 20.57 -9.01
CA ASP A 136 -21.54 20.08 -7.73
C ASP A 136 -22.62 20.30 -6.67
N ALA A 137 -23.15 19.21 -6.13
CA ALA A 137 -24.22 19.27 -5.14
C ALA A 137 -23.79 19.85 -3.78
N LEU A 138 -22.48 19.92 -3.53
CA LEU A 138 -21.93 20.51 -2.31
C LEU A 138 -21.60 22.01 -2.46
N ASP A 139 -21.70 22.56 -3.66
CA ASP A 139 -21.39 23.96 -3.94
C ASP A 139 -22.24 24.40 -5.14
N VAL A 140 -23.51 24.62 -4.87
CA VAL A 140 -24.54 24.86 -5.89
C VAL A 140 -24.43 26.28 -6.48
N ASP A 141 -23.98 27.25 -5.66
CA ASP A 141 -23.78 28.62 -6.07
C ASP A 141 -22.42 28.91 -6.73
N GLY A 142 -21.55 27.91 -6.76
CA GLY A 142 -20.24 27.99 -7.44
C GLY A 142 -19.22 28.89 -6.76
N ASN A 143 -19.41 29.25 -5.48
CA ASN A 143 -18.51 30.15 -4.74
C ASN A 143 -17.25 29.50 -4.21
N GLY A 144 -17.13 28.16 -4.31
CA GLY A 144 -15.99 27.37 -3.87
C GLY A 144 -16.07 26.89 -2.43
N ASN A 145 -17.15 27.19 -1.72
CA ASN A 145 -17.41 26.73 -0.36
C ASN A 145 -18.58 25.74 -0.36
N PRO A 146 -18.56 24.74 0.54
CA PRO A 146 -19.70 23.84 0.69
C PRO A 146 -20.97 24.57 1.11
N ASP A 147 -22.07 24.34 0.39
CA ASP A 147 -23.40 24.83 0.77
C ASP A 147 -23.99 23.97 1.90
N SER A 148 -24.62 24.63 2.87
CA SER A 148 -25.37 23.96 3.94
C SER A 148 -26.84 23.76 3.54
N LEU A 149 -27.07 23.00 2.46
CA LEU A 149 -28.44 22.67 2.04
C LEU A 149 -28.94 21.46 2.82
N GLY A 150 -30.08 21.61 3.50
CA GLY A 150 -30.79 20.52 4.14
C GLY A 150 -31.47 19.61 3.12
N ASP A 151 -31.74 18.36 3.51
CA ASP A 151 -32.53 17.44 2.70
C ASP A 151 -33.91 18.03 2.40
N GLY A 152 -34.31 18.01 1.14
CA GLY A 152 -35.55 18.63 0.65
C GLY A 152 -35.46 20.14 0.37
N SER A 153 -34.29 20.76 0.48
CA SER A 153 -34.12 22.18 0.10
C SER A 153 -34.32 22.38 -1.41
N SER A 154 -35.04 23.44 -1.77
CA SER A 154 -35.24 23.83 -3.17
C SER A 154 -34.00 24.55 -3.72
N ILE A 155 -33.52 24.09 -4.87
CA ILE A 155 -32.42 24.71 -5.59
C ILE A 155 -33.00 25.38 -6.82
N SER A 156 -32.91 26.72 -6.91
CA SER A 156 -33.45 27.49 -8.04
C SER A 156 -32.55 27.49 -9.27
N ALA A 157 -31.23 27.37 -9.06
CA ALA A 157 -30.25 27.31 -10.14
C ALA A 157 -28.99 26.58 -9.66
N TRP A 158 -28.33 25.91 -10.57
CA TRP A 158 -27.00 25.34 -10.37
C TRP A 158 -25.99 26.01 -11.25
N ILE A 159 -24.86 26.39 -10.68
CA ILE A 159 -23.79 27.06 -11.43
C ILE A 159 -22.79 25.99 -11.91
N ASP A 160 -22.53 26.02 -13.21
CA ASP A 160 -21.56 25.17 -13.86
C ASP A 160 -20.11 25.51 -13.44
N LYS A 161 -19.43 24.60 -12.84
CA LYS A 161 -18.01 24.72 -12.43
C LYS A 161 -17.02 24.39 -13.55
N SER A 162 -17.47 24.01 -14.74
CA SER A 162 -16.59 23.71 -15.87
C SER A 162 -15.90 24.95 -16.48
N ASN A 163 -16.24 26.16 -16.02
CA ASN A 163 -15.82 27.44 -16.59
C ASN A 163 -16.36 27.69 -18.02
N LYS A 164 -17.42 27.00 -18.45
CA LYS A 164 -18.09 27.24 -19.75
C LYS A 164 -19.26 28.23 -19.66
N GLY A 165 -19.55 28.68 -18.45
CA GLY A 165 -20.59 29.71 -18.21
C GLY A 165 -22.03 29.21 -18.37
N VAL A 166 -22.24 27.89 -18.25
CA VAL A 166 -23.58 27.31 -18.31
C VAL A 166 -24.24 27.40 -16.94
N THR A 167 -25.48 27.83 -16.90
CA THR A 167 -26.33 27.84 -15.71
C THR A 167 -27.57 27.00 -15.99
N VAL A 168 -27.86 26.02 -15.14
CA VAL A 168 -29.08 25.24 -15.22
C VAL A 168 -30.11 25.81 -14.25
N ASN A 169 -31.19 26.33 -14.78
CA ASN A 169 -32.28 26.88 -13.98
C ASN A 169 -33.43 25.90 -13.91
N GLN A 170 -34.08 25.80 -12.77
CA GLN A 170 -35.33 25.09 -12.65
C GLN A 170 -36.45 25.98 -13.20
N THR A 171 -37.16 25.53 -14.23
CA THR A 171 -38.41 26.15 -14.68
C THR A 171 -39.56 25.39 -14.01
N ASN A 172 -40.40 26.11 -13.27
CA ASN A 172 -41.65 25.61 -12.70
C ASN A 172 -42.65 25.33 -13.82
#